data_7493753f6784382534a3f97c87650672
#
_entry.id   7493753f6784382534a3f97c87650672
#
_cell.length_a   1.000
_cell.length_b   1.000
_cell.length_c   1.000
_cell.angle_alpha   90.00
_cell.angle_beta   90.00
_cell.angle_gamma   90.00
#
_symmetry.space_group_name_H-M   'P 1'
#
loop_
_entity.id
_entity.type
_entity.pdbx_description
1 polymer ?
#
loop_
_entity_poly.entity_id
_entity_poly.type
_entity_poly.pdbx_seq_one_letter_code
_entity_poly.pdbx_strand_id
1 'polypeptide(L)'
;MITVTIDNQTVTLPDGSTILDAARQIGIEIPTLCFLAGVKEDRPSCLACVVRVNSDSRLVPSCSTRVTAGMIVASETPDVKAARRAALELLFSDHLGDCISVCQRACPAHLQIPETIRLVAAGKMDDAIALIKENIVFPGVLGRICRAPCEQGCRRRQYDGPVLIQLIEREVADLAGQRYVPVCAPATGKHVAIVGAGATGLSAAFFLLKLGHRVVVFDDHADPGGQMLAAKLPAGVLDADIETIYRMGKAPHPILLRSNSGTGVSPVYLECSSSSPPLPTRGEDQGEGPRFEFRPNTRLGRDLTLAELLHQSDAVILAVGSLAQTDYRQLGVVATERTIRVSPSNFETNVPGVFAGGTCIRASYDPARSVGDGRLLAECVAGHLIRHPVQVGIKEFTSTIPKLTTAEYQQLLHGANSALTVTELIGTAETAAGRCCHCDCRAANDCKLRLVAENYGVNPKAFTGTHRRVFEVIRQPGGVIFEPGKCISCGICVAIATQAQEPLGLTFIGRGFDVKLTVPLAGTLADGLQKVGAECVRHCPTGALAFES
;
A
#
# COMPACT_ATOMS: atom_id res chain seq x y z
N MET A 1 26.90 34.61 -10.58
CA MET A 1 26.64 33.23 -11.06
C MET A 1 27.77 32.35 -10.59
N ILE A 2 27.46 31.21 -9.96
CA ILE A 2 28.39 30.23 -9.41
C ILE A 2 28.18 28.90 -10.12
N THR A 3 29.27 28.25 -10.53
CA THR A 3 29.24 26.95 -11.21
C THR A 3 29.70 25.89 -10.24
N VAL A 4 28.88 24.79 -10.11
CA VAL A 4 29.14 23.65 -9.26
C VAL A 4 28.88 22.35 -10.03
N THR A 5 29.44 21.24 -9.55
CA THR A 5 29.24 19.91 -10.14
C THR A 5 28.58 19.02 -9.11
N ILE A 6 27.44 18.40 -9.46
CA ILE A 6 26.72 17.41 -8.61
C ILE A 6 26.62 16.11 -9.38
N ASP A 7 27.12 15.02 -8.82
CA ASP A 7 27.11 13.68 -9.42
C ASP A 7 27.53 13.70 -10.91
N ASN A 8 28.65 14.39 -11.21
CA ASN A 8 29.22 14.62 -12.54
C ASN A 8 28.40 15.50 -13.49
N GLN A 9 27.33 16.15 -13.03
CA GLN A 9 26.56 17.14 -13.81
C GLN A 9 26.90 18.56 -13.35
N THR A 10 27.23 19.45 -14.29
CA THR A 10 27.57 20.82 -13.98
C THR A 10 26.36 21.74 -14.11
N VAL A 11 26.17 22.61 -13.12
CA VAL A 11 25.07 23.57 -13.06
C VAL A 11 25.58 24.94 -12.63
N THR A 12 24.98 26.00 -13.19
CA THR A 12 25.31 27.40 -12.87
C THR A 12 24.10 28.08 -12.25
N LEU A 13 24.30 28.73 -11.10
CA LEU A 13 23.25 29.29 -10.25
C LEU A 13 23.61 30.72 -9.79
N PRO A 14 22.62 31.51 -9.33
CA PRO A 14 22.85 32.73 -8.61
C PRO A 14 23.69 32.50 -7.35
N ASP A 15 24.47 33.52 -6.98
CA ASP A 15 25.15 33.51 -5.67
C ASP A 15 24.13 33.46 -4.53
N GLY A 16 24.46 32.72 -3.47
CA GLY A 16 23.57 32.51 -2.35
C GLY A 16 22.62 31.30 -2.48
N SER A 17 22.57 30.64 -3.64
CA SER A 17 21.82 29.38 -3.79
C SER A 17 22.40 28.25 -2.92
N THR A 18 21.56 27.27 -2.55
CA THR A 18 21.98 26.11 -1.78
C THR A 18 22.35 24.93 -2.70
N ILE A 19 23.01 23.92 -2.14
CA ILE A 19 23.28 22.66 -2.85
C ILE A 19 21.96 21.98 -3.26
N LEU A 20 20.90 22.09 -2.44
CA LEU A 20 19.59 21.54 -2.76
C LEU A 20 18.96 22.24 -3.97
N ASP A 21 19.10 23.56 -4.10
CA ASP A 21 18.61 24.31 -5.27
C ASP A 21 19.34 23.87 -6.53
N ALA A 22 20.67 23.69 -6.42
CA ALA A 22 21.49 23.21 -7.51
C ALA A 22 21.07 21.81 -7.99
N ALA A 23 20.85 20.88 -7.06
CA ALA A 23 20.41 19.52 -7.36
C ALA A 23 19.04 19.50 -8.07
N ARG A 24 18.08 20.28 -7.57
CA ARG A 24 16.73 20.38 -8.16
C ARG A 24 16.75 20.94 -9.58
N GLN A 25 17.61 21.92 -9.86
CA GLN A 25 17.71 22.52 -11.20
C GLN A 25 18.14 21.51 -12.27
N ILE A 26 18.89 20.48 -11.90
CA ILE A 26 19.35 19.41 -12.80
C ILE A 26 18.60 18.07 -12.60
N GLY A 27 17.46 18.09 -11.89
CA GLY A 27 16.61 16.93 -11.71
C GLY A 27 17.15 15.87 -10.74
N ILE A 28 18.14 16.20 -9.89
CA ILE A 28 18.64 15.31 -8.84
C ILE A 28 17.78 15.49 -7.59
N GLU A 29 17.10 14.42 -7.16
CA GLU A 29 16.27 14.41 -5.97
C GLU A 29 17.09 14.09 -4.72
N ILE A 30 17.22 15.07 -3.82
CA ILE A 30 17.79 14.90 -2.49
C ILE A 30 16.64 14.92 -1.47
N PRO A 31 16.46 13.88 -0.62
CA PRO A 31 15.34 13.81 0.30
C PRO A 31 15.40 14.92 1.36
N THR A 32 14.25 15.51 1.69
CA THR A 32 14.11 16.53 2.73
C THR A 32 12.88 16.29 3.59
N LEU A 33 13.02 16.41 4.92
CA LEU A 33 11.92 16.28 5.87
C LEU A 33 11.64 17.55 6.67
N CYS A 34 12.62 18.45 6.83
CA CYS A 34 12.50 19.67 7.62
C CYS A 34 12.66 20.95 6.79
N PHE A 35 12.65 20.83 5.48
CA PHE A 35 12.75 21.95 4.54
C PHE A 35 11.39 22.25 3.91
N LEU A 36 11.03 23.51 3.84
CA LEU A 36 9.88 24.02 3.10
C LEU A 36 10.29 25.34 2.43
N ALA A 37 10.28 25.38 1.10
CA ALA A 37 10.69 26.53 0.31
C ALA A 37 9.85 27.77 0.67
N GLY A 38 10.49 28.93 0.78
CA GLY A 38 9.86 30.19 1.16
C GLY A 38 9.41 30.31 2.62
N VAL A 39 9.53 29.23 3.41
CA VAL A 39 9.04 29.17 4.79
C VAL A 39 10.12 28.74 5.78
N LYS A 40 10.83 27.64 5.50
CA LYS A 40 11.87 27.10 6.37
C LYS A 40 13.03 26.54 5.55
N GLU A 41 14.07 27.30 5.36
CA GLU A 41 15.19 27.00 4.45
C GLU A 41 16.56 26.89 5.14
N ASP A 42 16.75 27.54 6.29
CA ASP A 42 18.07 27.79 6.89
C ASP A 42 18.39 26.98 8.16
N ARG A 43 17.47 26.19 8.66
CA ARG A 43 17.60 25.46 9.95
C ARG A 43 17.41 23.97 9.79
N PRO A 44 18.43 23.26 9.29
CA PRO A 44 18.35 21.81 9.12
C PRO A 44 18.30 21.10 10.48
N SER A 45 17.39 20.12 10.63
CA SER A 45 17.27 19.32 11.85
C SER A 45 17.20 17.81 11.58
N CYS A 46 16.72 17.38 10.40
CA CYS A 46 16.46 15.97 10.13
C CYS A 46 17.67 15.21 9.56
N LEU A 47 18.66 15.90 8.99
CA LEU A 47 19.86 15.35 8.33
C LEU A 47 19.58 14.34 7.20
N ALA A 48 18.33 14.22 6.73
CA ALA A 48 17.99 13.35 5.61
C ALA A 48 18.59 13.84 4.28
N CYS A 49 19.00 15.13 4.20
CA CYS A 49 19.52 15.77 3.00
C CYS A 49 21.05 15.88 2.95
N VAL A 50 21.79 15.15 3.81
CA VAL A 50 23.25 15.23 3.82
C VAL A 50 23.86 14.78 2.50
N VAL A 51 24.93 15.47 2.09
CA VAL A 51 25.71 15.18 0.89
C VAL A 51 27.19 15.30 1.21
N ARG A 52 28.05 14.71 0.40
CA ARG A 52 29.48 14.89 0.46
C ARG A 52 29.90 16.08 -0.41
N VAL A 53 30.78 16.94 0.09
CA VAL A 53 31.34 18.06 -0.64
C VAL A 53 32.85 17.88 -0.81
N ASN A 54 33.33 18.02 -2.05
CA ASN A 54 34.72 17.83 -2.44
C ASN A 54 35.28 16.45 -2.03
N SER A 55 36.58 16.36 -1.89
CA SER A 55 37.24 15.12 -1.39
C SER A 55 37.25 14.99 0.14
N ASP A 56 36.56 15.90 0.83
CA ASP A 56 36.48 15.89 2.29
C ASP A 56 35.57 14.75 2.77
N SER A 57 35.92 14.13 3.90
CA SER A 57 35.08 13.11 4.55
C SER A 57 33.85 13.70 5.25
N ARG A 58 33.75 15.02 5.33
CA ARG A 58 32.68 15.71 6.03
C ARG A 58 31.39 15.77 5.20
N LEU A 59 30.28 15.34 5.80
CA LEU A 59 28.96 15.46 5.22
C LEU A 59 28.29 16.76 5.67
N VAL A 60 27.61 17.44 4.74
CA VAL A 60 26.89 18.70 4.99
C VAL A 60 25.43 18.60 4.58
N PRO A 61 24.50 19.32 5.25
CA PRO A 61 23.09 19.35 4.84
C PRO A 61 22.93 20.19 3.58
N SER A 62 22.47 19.60 2.49
CA SER A 62 22.29 20.27 1.21
C SER A 62 21.28 21.42 1.24
N CYS A 63 20.26 21.32 2.11
CA CYS A 63 19.17 22.30 2.19
C CYS A 63 19.59 23.66 2.79
N SER A 64 20.75 23.76 3.44
CA SER A 64 21.24 24.99 4.08
C SER A 64 22.67 25.35 3.70
N THR A 65 23.41 24.45 3.05
CA THR A 65 24.78 24.72 2.62
C THR A 65 24.76 25.47 1.29
N ARG A 66 25.32 26.67 1.31
CA ARG A 66 25.43 27.50 0.09
C ARG A 66 26.50 26.97 -0.84
N VAL A 67 26.26 27.10 -2.13
CA VAL A 67 27.22 26.70 -3.16
C VAL A 67 28.39 27.70 -3.24
N THR A 68 29.57 27.19 -3.56
CA THR A 68 30.78 27.98 -3.85
C THR A 68 31.36 27.56 -5.18
N ALA A 69 32.10 28.49 -5.84
CA ALA A 69 32.66 28.23 -7.16
C ALA A 69 33.60 27.00 -7.15
N GLY A 70 33.39 26.09 -8.10
CA GLY A 70 34.18 24.86 -8.22
C GLY A 70 33.84 23.78 -7.21
N MET A 71 32.77 23.93 -6.42
CA MET A 71 32.31 22.91 -5.49
C MET A 71 31.92 21.64 -6.26
N ILE A 72 32.38 20.49 -5.76
CA ILE A 72 32.02 19.17 -6.27
C ILE A 72 31.20 18.46 -5.19
N VAL A 73 29.99 18.02 -5.55
CA VAL A 73 29.04 17.37 -4.64
C VAL A 73 28.75 15.96 -5.11
N ALA A 74 28.75 15.01 -4.16
CA ALA A 74 28.30 13.64 -4.39
C ALA A 74 27.08 13.36 -3.50
N SER A 75 25.96 13.00 -4.13
CA SER A 75 24.67 12.87 -3.43
C SER A 75 24.31 11.43 -3.04
N GLU A 76 24.88 10.41 -3.67
CA GLU A 76 24.43 9.01 -3.50
C GLU A 76 25.58 8.01 -3.22
N THR A 77 26.71 8.49 -2.67
CA THR A 77 27.82 7.62 -2.27
C THR A 77 27.44 6.69 -1.09
N PRO A 78 28.11 5.55 -0.91
CA PRO A 78 27.75 4.59 0.15
C PRO A 78 27.73 5.19 1.56
N ASP A 79 28.64 6.11 1.87
CA ASP A 79 28.70 6.80 3.16
C ASP A 79 27.58 7.86 3.32
N VAL A 80 27.21 8.56 2.26
CA VAL A 80 26.03 9.45 2.25
C VAL A 80 24.78 8.63 2.53
N LYS A 81 24.59 7.50 1.85
CA LYS A 81 23.46 6.58 2.09
C LYS A 81 23.46 6.05 3.53
N ALA A 82 24.61 5.65 4.04
CA ALA A 82 24.73 5.17 5.42
C ALA A 82 24.38 6.27 6.44
N ALA A 83 24.86 7.50 6.23
CA ALA A 83 24.56 8.63 7.11
C ALA A 83 23.07 9.01 7.10
N ARG A 84 22.44 9.05 5.91
CA ARG A 84 20.99 9.28 5.80
C ARG A 84 20.18 8.18 6.48
N ARG A 85 20.57 6.92 6.27
CA ARG A 85 19.94 5.78 6.96
C ARG A 85 20.02 5.93 8.46
N ALA A 86 21.21 6.20 9.03
CA ALA A 86 21.39 6.40 10.46
C ALA A 86 20.56 7.57 11.01
N ALA A 87 20.49 8.70 10.28
CA ALA A 87 19.65 9.83 10.67
C ALA A 87 18.15 9.47 10.69
N LEU A 88 17.67 8.74 9.68
CA LEU A 88 16.30 8.25 9.62
C LEU A 88 16.00 7.24 10.73
N GLU A 89 16.89 6.31 11.01
CA GLU A 89 16.78 5.34 12.11
C GLU A 89 16.68 6.03 13.47
N LEU A 90 17.44 7.10 13.68
CA LEU A 90 17.31 7.93 14.89
C LEU A 90 15.94 8.64 14.97
N LEU A 91 15.39 9.11 13.85
CA LEU A 91 14.03 9.69 13.84
C LEU A 91 12.95 8.65 14.16
N PHE A 92 13.19 7.36 13.88
CA PHE A 92 12.27 6.28 14.22
C PHE A 92 12.45 5.74 15.65
N SER A 93 13.54 6.02 16.34
CA SER A 93 13.81 5.50 17.69
C SER A 93 12.73 5.82 18.71
N ASP A 94 12.10 7.00 18.57
CA ASP A 94 11.03 7.51 19.40
C ASP A 94 9.66 7.61 18.70
N HIS A 95 9.57 7.13 17.44
CA HIS A 95 8.36 7.28 16.64
C HIS A 95 7.29 6.28 17.04
N LEU A 96 6.14 6.77 17.53
CA LEU A 96 5.01 5.96 17.97
C LEU A 96 3.88 5.96 16.93
N GLY A 97 3.94 5.07 15.96
CA GLY A 97 2.88 4.94 14.96
C GLY A 97 2.92 3.57 14.28
N ASP A 98 1.76 2.98 14.00
CA ASP A 98 1.63 1.92 13.01
C ASP A 98 1.49 2.60 11.65
N CYS A 99 2.55 2.65 10.83
CA CYS A 99 2.44 3.19 9.47
C CYS A 99 1.37 2.45 8.69
N ILE A 100 1.38 1.12 8.79
CA ILE A 100 0.37 0.21 8.28
C ILE A 100 -0.27 -0.51 9.47
N SER A 101 -1.58 -0.53 9.54
CA SER A 101 -2.30 -1.17 10.65
C SER A 101 -1.93 -2.64 10.79
N VAL A 102 -1.98 -3.14 12.03
CA VAL A 102 -1.66 -4.55 12.30
C VAL A 102 -2.64 -5.49 11.60
N CYS A 103 -3.93 -5.14 11.51
CA CYS A 103 -4.94 -5.93 10.83
C CYS A 103 -4.65 -6.05 9.32
N GLN A 104 -4.27 -4.96 8.65
CA GLN A 104 -3.90 -4.97 7.23
C GLN A 104 -2.65 -5.83 6.97
N ARG A 105 -1.61 -5.68 7.81
CA ARG A 105 -0.39 -6.51 7.72
C ARG A 105 -0.62 -7.99 8.00
N ALA A 106 -1.60 -8.31 8.84
CA ALA A 106 -1.97 -9.69 9.15
C ALA A 106 -2.81 -10.33 8.04
N CYS A 107 -3.48 -9.54 7.20
CA CYS A 107 -4.27 -10.04 6.07
C CYS A 107 -3.34 -10.55 4.95
N PRO A 108 -3.39 -11.84 4.57
CA PRO A 108 -2.54 -12.37 3.49
C PRO A 108 -2.84 -11.77 2.11
N ALA A 109 -4.05 -11.20 1.91
CA ALA A 109 -4.44 -10.49 0.71
C ALA A 109 -4.15 -8.99 0.77
N HIS A 110 -3.61 -8.48 1.90
CA HIS A 110 -3.29 -7.07 2.13
C HIS A 110 -4.47 -6.10 1.95
N LEU A 111 -5.69 -6.52 2.34
CA LEU A 111 -6.87 -5.67 2.31
C LEU A 111 -6.62 -4.35 3.07
N GLN A 112 -7.01 -3.23 2.49
CA GLN A 112 -6.95 -1.90 3.10
C GLN A 112 -8.04 -1.75 4.19
N ILE A 113 -7.92 -2.55 5.26
CA ILE A 113 -8.95 -2.74 6.29
C ILE A 113 -9.37 -1.43 6.96
N PRO A 114 -8.47 -0.54 7.44
CA PRO A 114 -8.91 0.68 8.10
C PRO A 114 -9.76 1.59 7.21
N GLU A 115 -9.38 1.71 5.93
CA GLU A 115 -10.13 2.54 4.99
C GLU A 115 -11.48 1.91 4.61
N THR A 116 -11.50 0.60 4.39
CA THR A 116 -12.76 -0.15 4.21
C THR A 116 -13.71 0.09 5.38
N ILE A 117 -13.20 0.05 6.62
CA ILE A 117 -14.02 0.29 7.82
C ILE A 117 -14.53 1.73 7.87
N ARG A 118 -13.73 2.74 7.49
CA ARG A 118 -14.17 4.14 7.41
C ARG A 118 -15.33 4.32 6.42
N LEU A 119 -15.22 3.70 5.26
CA LEU A 119 -16.28 3.74 4.24
C LEU A 119 -17.57 3.09 4.74
N VAL A 120 -17.47 1.93 5.40
CA VAL A 120 -18.62 1.24 5.99
C VAL A 120 -19.25 2.06 7.11
N ALA A 121 -18.46 2.61 8.02
CA ALA A 121 -18.96 3.48 9.10
C ALA A 121 -19.65 4.74 8.57
N ALA A 122 -19.28 5.21 7.37
CA ALA A 122 -19.93 6.33 6.66
C ALA A 122 -21.13 5.90 5.79
N GLY A 123 -21.56 4.63 5.82
CA GLY A 123 -22.65 4.11 4.98
C GLY A 123 -22.31 3.98 3.49
N LYS A 124 -21.04 4.13 3.10
CA LYS A 124 -20.58 4.12 1.70
C LYS A 124 -20.27 2.71 1.22
N MET A 125 -21.29 1.85 1.14
CA MET A 125 -21.13 0.43 0.84
C MET A 125 -20.59 0.17 -0.57
N ASP A 126 -20.96 0.98 -1.56
CA ASP A 126 -20.49 0.83 -2.95
C ASP A 126 -19.00 1.22 -3.08
N ASP A 127 -18.54 2.23 -2.35
CA ASP A 127 -17.12 2.58 -2.28
C ASP A 127 -16.33 1.51 -1.50
N ALA A 128 -16.91 0.96 -0.44
CA ALA A 128 -16.30 -0.09 0.36
C ALA A 128 -16.07 -1.37 -0.46
N ILE A 129 -17.07 -1.83 -1.24
CA ILE A 129 -16.89 -3.02 -2.10
C ILE A 129 -15.88 -2.74 -3.21
N ALA A 130 -15.84 -1.54 -3.78
CA ALA A 130 -14.83 -1.16 -4.76
C ALA A 130 -13.42 -1.28 -4.19
N LEU A 131 -13.21 -0.76 -2.99
CA LEU A 131 -11.91 -0.84 -2.29
C LEU A 131 -11.55 -2.28 -1.91
N ILE A 132 -12.50 -3.09 -1.44
CA ILE A 132 -12.27 -4.51 -1.15
C ILE A 132 -11.80 -5.24 -2.41
N LYS A 133 -12.45 -5.02 -3.55
CA LYS A 133 -12.14 -5.66 -4.83
C LYS A 133 -10.78 -5.23 -5.44
N GLU A 134 -10.11 -4.22 -4.89
CA GLU A 134 -8.71 -3.92 -5.22
C GLU A 134 -7.73 -4.98 -4.70
N ASN A 135 -8.11 -5.75 -3.68
CA ASN A 135 -7.25 -6.76 -3.06
C ASN A 135 -7.89 -8.15 -3.02
N ILE A 136 -9.21 -8.23 -2.89
CA ILE A 136 -9.96 -9.46 -2.65
C ILE A 136 -11.03 -9.63 -3.71
N VAL A 137 -10.89 -10.67 -4.52
CA VAL A 137 -11.83 -11.00 -5.61
C VAL A 137 -13.12 -11.65 -5.07
N PHE A 138 -13.00 -12.45 -4.01
CA PHE A 138 -14.08 -13.26 -3.42
C PHE A 138 -14.47 -12.80 -2.01
N PRO A 139 -14.96 -11.57 -1.81
CA PRO A 139 -15.27 -11.08 -0.47
C PRO A 139 -16.46 -11.82 0.16
N GLY A 140 -17.45 -12.24 -0.65
CA GLY A 140 -18.56 -13.05 -0.18
C GLY A 140 -18.12 -14.41 0.36
N VAL A 141 -17.18 -15.05 -0.31
CA VAL A 141 -16.58 -16.31 0.12
C VAL A 141 -15.68 -16.10 1.34
N LEU A 142 -14.69 -15.17 1.25
CA LEU A 142 -13.71 -14.95 2.33
C LEU A 142 -14.37 -14.45 3.61
N GLY A 143 -15.41 -13.62 3.51
CA GLY A 143 -16.22 -13.18 4.65
C GLY A 143 -16.92 -14.35 5.40
N ARG A 144 -16.80 -15.58 4.90
CA ARG A 144 -17.40 -16.79 5.52
C ARG A 144 -16.39 -17.87 5.88
N ILE A 145 -15.30 -18.03 5.10
CA ILE A 145 -14.36 -19.14 5.30
C ILE A 145 -12.96 -18.72 5.74
N CYS A 146 -12.65 -17.43 5.72
CA CYS A 146 -11.36 -16.93 6.18
C CYS A 146 -11.21 -17.16 7.69
N ARG A 147 -9.98 -17.50 8.12
CA ARG A 147 -9.64 -17.64 9.55
C ARG A 147 -9.48 -16.31 10.28
N ALA A 148 -9.75 -15.19 9.62
CA ALA A 148 -9.68 -13.83 10.10
C ALA A 148 -8.38 -13.49 10.87
N PRO A 149 -7.17 -13.69 10.28
CA PRO A 149 -5.92 -13.32 10.95
C PRO A 149 -5.84 -11.81 11.23
N CYS A 150 -6.56 -10.99 10.48
CA CYS A 150 -6.73 -9.56 10.72
C CYS A 150 -7.38 -9.25 12.08
N GLU A 151 -8.39 -10.02 12.50
CA GLU A 151 -9.03 -9.89 13.82
C GLU A 151 -8.11 -10.35 14.94
N GLN A 152 -7.31 -11.39 14.70
CA GLN A 152 -6.28 -11.84 15.65
C GLN A 152 -5.20 -10.77 15.84
N GLY A 153 -4.84 -10.05 14.78
CA GLY A 153 -3.90 -8.93 14.81
C GLY A 153 -4.50 -7.61 15.28
N CYS A 154 -5.82 -7.51 15.47
CA CYS A 154 -6.48 -6.26 15.84
C CYS A 154 -5.97 -5.75 17.20
N ARG A 155 -5.54 -4.47 17.27
CA ARG A 155 -5.06 -3.87 18.53
C ARG A 155 -6.14 -3.85 19.61
N ARG A 156 -7.38 -3.63 19.23
CA ARG A 156 -8.51 -3.60 20.15
C ARG A 156 -8.73 -4.95 20.86
N ARG A 157 -8.30 -6.06 20.24
CA ARG A 157 -8.42 -7.41 20.84
C ARG A 157 -7.81 -7.51 22.24
N GLN A 158 -6.77 -6.71 22.52
CA GLN A 158 -6.09 -6.71 23.82
C GLN A 158 -6.88 -5.99 24.91
N TYR A 159 -7.97 -5.30 24.56
CA TYR A 159 -8.77 -4.50 25.47
C TYR A 159 -10.17 -5.09 25.69
N ASP A 160 -11.01 -5.10 24.67
CA ASP A 160 -12.42 -5.50 24.76
C ASP A 160 -12.92 -6.39 23.59
N GLY A 161 -11.99 -7.01 22.88
CA GLY A 161 -12.25 -7.86 21.72
C GLY A 161 -11.98 -7.14 20.38
N PRO A 162 -11.74 -7.91 19.31
CA PRO A 162 -11.41 -7.35 18.00
C PRO A 162 -12.62 -6.67 17.35
N VAL A 163 -12.37 -5.86 16.34
CA VAL A 163 -13.38 -5.48 15.35
C VAL A 163 -13.72 -6.71 14.52
N LEU A 164 -14.99 -6.95 14.23
CA LEU A 164 -15.46 -8.10 13.43
C LEU A 164 -15.27 -7.80 11.93
N ILE A 165 -14.03 -7.84 11.48
CA ILE A 165 -13.63 -7.46 10.10
C ILE A 165 -14.23 -8.43 9.09
N GLN A 166 -14.26 -9.71 9.42
CA GLN A 166 -14.83 -10.75 8.56
C GLN A 166 -16.33 -10.57 8.36
N LEU A 167 -17.05 -10.17 9.41
CA LEU A 167 -18.47 -9.83 9.33
C LEU A 167 -18.70 -8.62 8.41
N ILE A 168 -17.90 -7.57 8.59
CA ILE A 168 -17.98 -6.36 7.76
C ILE A 168 -17.75 -6.72 6.28
N GLU A 169 -16.69 -7.48 5.97
CA GLU A 169 -16.39 -7.92 4.61
C GLU A 169 -17.55 -8.70 3.99
N ARG A 170 -18.13 -9.62 4.75
CA ARG A 170 -19.29 -10.42 4.32
C ARG A 170 -20.50 -9.54 3.99
N GLU A 171 -20.88 -8.64 4.90
CA GLU A 171 -22.07 -7.80 4.70
C GLU A 171 -21.91 -6.83 3.55
N VAL A 172 -20.73 -6.23 3.38
CA VAL A 172 -20.43 -5.38 2.22
C VAL A 172 -20.57 -6.17 0.92
N ALA A 173 -20.09 -7.43 0.89
CA ALA A 173 -20.22 -8.28 -0.28
C ALA A 173 -21.69 -8.65 -0.56
N ASP A 174 -22.47 -8.98 0.47
CA ASP A 174 -23.88 -9.35 0.34
C ASP A 174 -24.75 -8.17 -0.13
N LEU A 175 -24.45 -6.96 0.35
CA LEU A 175 -25.24 -5.74 0.03
C LEU A 175 -24.84 -5.09 -1.29
N ALA A 176 -23.56 -5.06 -1.63
CA ALA A 176 -23.03 -4.27 -2.74
C ALA A 176 -22.30 -5.10 -3.82
N GLY A 177 -21.90 -6.35 -3.52
CA GLY A 177 -21.05 -7.15 -4.40
C GLY A 177 -21.61 -7.38 -5.80
N GLN A 178 -22.91 -7.61 -5.93
CA GLN A 178 -23.55 -7.87 -7.22
C GLN A 178 -23.67 -6.62 -8.11
N ARG A 179 -23.69 -5.43 -7.51
CA ARG A 179 -23.77 -4.16 -8.26
C ARG A 179 -22.43 -3.69 -8.78
N TYR A 180 -21.35 -4.15 -8.14
CA TYR A 180 -20.02 -3.72 -8.50
C TYR A 180 -19.55 -4.33 -9.83
N VAL A 181 -19.09 -3.47 -10.73
CA VAL A 181 -18.42 -3.86 -11.97
C VAL A 181 -17.10 -3.10 -12.03
N PRO A 182 -15.95 -3.80 -12.02
CA PRO A 182 -14.66 -3.12 -12.07
C PRO A 182 -14.45 -2.46 -13.45
N VAL A 183 -13.81 -1.30 -13.41
CA VAL A 183 -13.32 -0.65 -14.63
C VAL A 183 -12.07 -1.38 -15.10
N CYS A 184 -12.07 -1.85 -16.35
CA CYS A 184 -10.92 -2.49 -16.97
C CYS A 184 -10.14 -1.49 -17.81
N ALA A 185 -8.82 -1.64 -17.85
CA ALA A 185 -7.96 -0.90 -18.76
C ALA A 185 -8.27 -1.26 -20.24
N PRO A 186 -7.87 -0.40 -21.20
CA PRO A 186 -7.96 -0.73 -22.63
C PRO A 186 -7.28 -2.07 -22.95
N ALA A 187 -7.73 -2.72 -24.04
CA ALA A 187 -7.16 -3.99 -24.47
C ALA A 187 -5.66 -3.84 -24.79
N THR A 188 -4.86 -4.72 -24.22
CA THR A 188 -3.40 -4.73 -24.43
C THR A 188 -2.96 -5.58 -25.62
N GLY A 189 -3.87 -6.37 -26.20
CA GLY A 189 -3.57 -7.39 -27.20
C GLY A 189 -2.73 -8.56 -26.67
N LYS A 190 -2.56 -8.68 -25.34
CA LYS A 190 -1.82 -9.75 -24.68
C LYS A 190 -2.73 -10.84 -24.17
N HIS A 191 -2.31 -12.09 -24.37
CA HIS A 191 -3.07 -13.29 -24.03
C HIS A 191 -2.37 -14.04 -22.90
N VAL A 192 -3.10 -14.40 -21.86
CA VAL A 192 -2.60 -15.19 -20.73
C VAL A 192 -3.45 -16.45 -20.55
N ALA A 193 -2.79 -17.60 -20.53
CA ALA A 193 -3.41 -18.86 -20.18
C ALA A 193 -3.25 -19.13 -18.69
N ILE A 194 -4.32 -19.55 -18.03
CA ILE A 194 -4.31 -19.95 -16.63
C ILE A 194 -4.80 -21.39 -16.51
N VAL A 195 -4.03 -22.24 -15.85
CA VAL A 195 -4.41 -23.63 -15.57
C VAL A 195 -4.79 -23.75 -14.10
N GLY A 196 -6.07 -24.02 -13.86
CA GLY A 196 -6.70 -24.10 -12.55
C GLY A 196 -7.66 -22.94 -12.27
N ALA A 197 -8.95 -23.25 -12.16
CA ALA A 197 -10.03 -22.31 -11.85
C ALA A 197 -10.34 -22.24 -10.34
N GLY A 198 -9.34 -22.44 -9.49
CA GLY A 198 -9.45 -22.23 -8.04
C GLY A 198 -9.26 -20.76 -7.63
N ALA A 199 -9.22 -20.49 -6.31
CA ALA A 199 -9.11 -19.15 -5.75
C ALA A 199 -7.93 -18.34 -6.35
N THR A 200 -6.77 -18.97 -6.54
CA THR A 200 -5.59 -18.31 -7.10
C THR A 200 -5.75 -18.01 -8.58
N GLY A 201 -6.18 -18.98 -9.39
CA GLY A 201 -6.31 -18.80 -10.84
C GLY A 201 -7.38 -17.80 -11.22
N LEU A 202 -8.55 -17.89 -10.58
CA LEU A 202 -9.64 -16.93 -10.81
C LEU A 202 -9.30 -15.53 -10.30
N SER A 203 -8.52 -15.40 -9.20
CA SER A 203 -8.02 -14.09 -8.77
C SER A 203 -7.02 -13.51 -9.76
N ALA A 204 -6.10 -14.33 -10.29
CA ALA A 204 -5.19 -13.88 -11.33
C ALA A 204 -5.96 -13.45 -12.59
N ALA A 205 -6.99 -14.20 -12.99
CA ALA A 205 -7.86 -13.85 -14.12
C ALA A 205 -8.51 -12.48 -13.93
N PHE A 206 -9.10 -12.23 -12.75
CA PHE A 206 -9.72 -10.95 -12.41
C PHE A 206 -8.75 -9.78 -12.57
N PHE A 207 -7.57 -9.85 -11.99
CA PHE A 207 -6.60 -8.75 -12.04
C PHE A 207 -5.98 -8.57 -13.44
N LEU A 208 -5.74 -9.64 -14.18
CA LEU A 208 -5.28 -9.55 -15.57
C LEU A 208 -6.33 -8.93 -16.49
N LEU A 209 -7.61 -9.29 -16.33
CA LEU A 209 -8.72 -8.66 -17.05
C LEU A 209 -8.81 -7.17 -16.71
N LYS A 210 -8.65 -6.79 -15.43
CA LYS A 210 -8.62 -5.40 -14.99
C LYS A 210 -7.49 -4.61 -15.66
N LEU A 211 -6.35 -5.25 -15.90
CA LEU A 211 -5.20 -4.69 -16.62
C LEU A 211 -5.36 -4.70 -18.16
N GLY A 212 -6.50 -5.17 -18.68
CA GLY A 212 -6.81 -5.16 -20.12
C GLY A 212 -6.26 -6.36 -20.92
N HIS A 213 -5.76 -7.39 -20.24
CA HIS A 213 -5.30 -8.59 -20.91
C HIS A 213 -6.47 -9.54 -21.22
N ARG A 214 -6.30 -10.36 -22.26
CA ARG A 214 -7.20 -11.49 -22.54
C ARG A 214 -6.77 -12.70 -21.74
N VAL A 215 -7.74 -13.40 -21.14
CA VAL A 215 -7.49 -14.52 -20.24
C VAL A 215 -8.31 -15.74 -20.65
N VAL A 216 -7.67 -16.89 -20.76
CA VAL A 216 -8.31 -18.19 -20.91
C VAL A 216 -7.95 -19.05 -19.70
N VAL A 217 -8.97 -19.53 -18.99
CA VAL A 217 -8.81 -20.37 -17.80
C VAL A 217 -9.19 -21.81 -18.15
N PHE A 218 -8.30 -22.74 -17.90
CA PHE A 218 -8.50 -24.19 -18.08
C PHE A 218 -8.64 -24.86 -16.72
N ASP A 219 -9.57 -25.79 -16.59
CA ASP A 219 -9.71 -26.63 -15.37
C ASP A 219 -10.13 -28.04 -15.75
N ASP A 220 -9.69 -29.03 -14.99
CA ASP A 220 -10.06 -30.43 -15.19
C ASP A 220 -11.44 -30.79 -14.60
N HIS A 221 -12.10 -29.83 -13.93
CA HIS A 221 -13.47 -29.94 -13.44
C HIS A 221 -14.46 -29.15 -14.33
N ALA A 222 -15.73 -29.50 -14.19
CA ALA A 222 -16.80 -28.83 -14.93
C ALA A 222 -17.08 -27.41 -14.41
N ASP A 223 -17.00 -27.23 -13.09
CA ASP A 223 -17.36 -25.98 -12.42
C ASP A 223 -16.12 -25.26 -11.88
N PRO A 224 -16.03 -23.92 -12.04
CA PRO A 224 -14.97 -23.13 -11.47
C PRO A 224 -15.17 -22.94 -9.95
N GLY A 225 -14.08 -22.81 -9.20
CA GLY A 225 -14.11 -22.56 -7.74
C GLY A 225 -13.11 -23.39 -6.96
N GLY A 226 -12.69 -24.55 -7.49
CA GLY A 226 -11.69 -25.42 -6.86
C GLY A 226 -12.04 -25.76 -5.42
N GLN A 227 -11.11 -25.58 -4.48
CA GLN A 227 -11.35 -25.89 -3.06
C GLN A 227 -12.45 -25.04 -2.39
N MET A 228 -12.86 -23.92 -2.98
CA MET A 228 -13.98 -23.11 -2.47
C MET A 228 -15.33 -23.84 -2.63
N LEU A 229 -15.48 -24.72 -3.63
CA LEU A 229 -16.67 -25.56 -3.82
C LEU A 229 -16.90 -26.52 -2.66
N ALA A 230 -15.84 -27.00 -2.02
CA ALA A 230 -15.93 -27.87 -0.86
C ALA A 230 -16.31 -27.15 0.46
N ALA A 231 -16.33 -25.83 0.45
CA ALA A 231 -16.71 -25.03 1.61
C ALA A 231 -18.23 -25.05 1.78
N LYS A 232 -18.69 -25.08 3.04
CA LYS A 232 -20.13 -25.00 3.36
C LYS A 232 -20.62 -23.56 3.21
N LEU A 233 -20.75 -23.10 1.98
CA LEU A 233 -21.25 -21.76 1.64
C LEU A 233 -22.77 -21.79 1.42
N PRO A 234 -23.50 -20.71 1.73
CA PRO A 234 -24.86 -20.53 1.25
C PRO A 234 -24.92 -20.59 -0.28
N ALA A 235 -26.02 -21.07 -0.83
CA ALA A 235 -26.22 -21.15 -2.27
C ALA A 235 -26.02 -19.77 -2.94
N GLY A 236 -25.35 -19.77 -4.08
CA GLY A 236 -25.14 -18.57 -4.90
C GLY A 236 -24.04 -17.62 -4.44
N VAL A 237 -23.44 -17.80 -3.26
CA VAL A 237 -22.37 -16.89 -2.77
C VAL A 237 -21.13 -16.94 -3.66
N LEU A 238 -20.67 -18.15 -3.97
CA LEU A 238 -19.50 -18.35 -4.84
C LEU A 238 -19.81 -17.89 -6.27
N ASP A 239 -20.99 -18.24 -6.76
CA ASP A 239 -21.44 -17.88 -8.11
C ASP A 239 -21.49 -16.36 -8.31
N ALA A 240 -21.99 -15.63 -7.31
CA ALA A 240 -22.05 -14.16 -7.34
C ALA A 240 -20.65 -13.50 -7.41
N ASP A 241 -19.68 -14.04 -6.69
CA ASP A 241 -18.30 -13.56 -6.77
C ASP A 241 -17.66 -13.89 -8.13
N ILE A 242 -17.88 -15.10 -8.65
CA ILE A 242 -17.36 -15.56 -9.96
C ILE A 242 -18.03 -14.80 -11.11
N GLU A 243 -19.32 -14.54 -11.04
CA GLU A 243 -20.07 -13.79 -12.08
C GLU A 243 -19.46 -12.42 -12.37
N THR A 244 -18.82 -11.80 -11.38
CA THR A 244 -18.08 -10.55 -11.59
C THR A 244 -16.98 -10.73 -12.65
N ILE A 245 -16.25 -11.84 -12.65
CA ILE A 245 -15.19 -12.14 -13.63
C ILE A 245 -15.80 -12.35 -15.03
N TYR A 246 -16.91 -13.08 -15.13
CA TYR A 246 -17.59 -13.29 -16.40
C TYR A 246 -18.11 -11.97 -17.00
N ARG A 247 -18.65 -11.08 -16.17
CA ARG A 247 -19.12 -9.74 -16.61
C ARG A 247 -17.98 -8.88 -17.15
N MET A 248 -16.79 -8.92 -16.52
CA MET A 248 -15.59 -8.22 -17.02
C MET A 248 -15.19 -8.69 -18.42
N GLY A 249 -15.28 -9.99 -18.68
CA GLY A 249 -14.95 -10.57 -19.99
C GLY A 249 -15.92 -10.19 -21.11
N LYS A 250 -17.13 -9.82 -20.77
CA LYS A 250 -18.19 -9.43 -21.73
C LYS A 250 -18.29 -7.92 -21.98
N ALA A 251 -17.64 -7.09 -21.16
CA ALA A 251 -17.79 -5.64 -21.22
C ALA A 251 -17.12 -5.08 -22.50
N PRO A 252 -17.88 -4.38 -23.37
CA PRO A 252 -17.27 -3.49 -24.34
C PRO A 252 -16.65 -2.30 -23.63
N HIS A 253 -15.71 -1.60 -24.28
CA HIS A 253 -14.93 -0.44 -23.81
C HIS A 253 -15.61 0.45 -22.74
N PRO A 254 -14.83 1.07 -21.85
CA PRO A 254 -15.36 1.86 -20.75
C PRO A 254 -16.26 2.97 -21.27
N ILE A 255 -17.54 2.87 -21.01
CA ILE A 255 -18.43 4.03 -21.05
C ILE A 255 -17.98 4.90 -19.87
N LEU A 256 -17.40 6.05 -20.17
CA LEU A 256 -17.16 7.12 -19.22
C LEU A 256 -18.50 7.55 -18.62
N LEU A 257 -18.97 6.86 -17.60
CA LEU A 257 -20.03 7.37 -16.74
C LEU A 257 -19.41 8.53 -15.94
N ARG A 258 -19.60 9.74 -16.47
CA ARG A 258 -19.39 10.95 -15.69
C ARG A 258 -20.34 10.89 -14.50
N SER A 259 -19.81 10.62 -13.32
CA SER A 259 -20.56 10.79 -12.08
C SER A 259 -20.83 12.28 -11.89
N ASN A 260 -22.11 12.68 -11.93
CA ASN A 260 -22.60 13.98 -11.49
C ASN A 260 -22.68 14.01 -9.95
N SER A 261 -21.62 13.75 -9.24
CA SER A 261 -21.53 13.99 -7.81
C SER A 261 -20.11 14.48 -7.49
N GLY A 262 -20.03 15.74 -7.07
CA GLY A 262 -18.81 16.47 -6.79
C GLY A 262 -18.11 16.05 -5.48
N THR A 263 -17.78 14.78 -5.35
CA THR A 263 -16.88 14.26 -4.29
C THR A 263 -15.82 13.44 -4.99
N GLY A 264 -14.66 14.07 -5.20
CA GLY A 264 -13.54 13.50 -5.92
C GLY A 264 -12.89 12.35 -5.16
N VAL A 265 -13.27 11.12 -5.47
CA VAL A 265 -12.40 9.97 -5.37
C VAL A 265 -11.90 9.71 -6.79
N SER A 266 -10.75 10.27 -7.11
CA SER A 266 -10.03 9.89 -8.33
C SER A 266 -9.66 8.42 -8.24
N PRO A 267 -9.90 7.62 -9.30
CA PRO A 267 -9.33 6.27 -9.36
C PRO A 267 -7.81 6.42 -9.23
N VAL A 268 -7.26 5.79 -8.22
CA VAL A 268 -5.79 5.68 -8.09
C VAL A 268 -5.35 4.75 -9.20
N TYR A 269 -5.02 5.35 -10.35
CA TYR A 269 -4.15 4.67 -11.28
C TYR A 269 -2.83 4.46 -10.53
N LEU A 270 -2.28 3.26 -10.54
CA LEU A 270 -0.86 3.07 -10.34
C LEU A 270 -0.19 3.90 -11.45
N GLU A 271 0.13 5.16 -11.16
CA GLU A 271 1.04 5.93 -11.97
C GLU A 271 2.38 5.20 -11.90
N CYS A 272 2.64 4.38 -12.91
CA CYS A 272 4.00 4.11 -13.31
C CYS A 272 4.65 5.48 -13.44
N SER A 273 5.65 5.74 -12.61
CA SER A 273 6.48 6.93 -12.65
C SER A 273 6.69 7.38 -14.10
N SER A 274 6.52 8.66 -14.36
CA SER A 274 6.45 9.39 -15.62
C SER A 274 7.70 9.28 -16.52
N SER A 275 8.16 8.07 -16.82
CA SER A 275 9.25 7.82 -17.79
C SER A 275 9.04 6.59 -18.67
N SER A 276 7.85 6.02 -18.71
CA SER A 276 7.55 4.95 -19.67
C SER A 276 7.09 5.54 -21.00
N PRO A 277 7.62 5.08 -22.15
CA PRO A 277 7.16 5.53 -23.46
C PRO A 277 5.69 5.13 -23.65
N PRO A 278 4.89 5.94 -24.39
CA PRO A 278 3.50 5.64 -24.66
C PRO A 278 3.40 4.28 -25.39
N LEU A 279 2.47 3.44 -24.93
CA LEU A 279 2.13 2.19 -25.60
C LEU A 279 1.69 2.52 -27.04
N PRO A 280 2.15 1.74 -28.06
CA PRO A 280 1.76 1.98 -29.43
C PRO A 280 0.24 1.84 -29.56
N THR A 281 -0.41 2.91 -30.01
CA THR A 281 -1.80 2.91 -30.46
C THR A 281 -1.89 2.02 -31.71
N ARG A 282 -2.38 0.80 -31.56
CA ARG A 282 -2.83 -0.02 -32.70
C ARG A 282 -4.33 0.17 -32.87
N GLY A 283 -4.70 0.34 -34.13
CA GLY A 283 -5.99 0.74 -34.63
C GLY A 283 -7.18 -0.10 -34.18
N GLU A 284 -8.31 0.46 -34.47
CA GLU A 284 -9.69 0.04 -34.24
C GLU A 284 -9.92 -1.46 -34.12
N ASP A 285 -10.47 -1.85 -32.96
CA ASP A 285 -10.84 -3.20 -32.56
C ASP A 285 -11.92 -3.76 -33.50
N GLN A 286 -11.49 -4.41 -34.56
CA GLN A 286 -12.39 -5.23 -35.38
C GLN A 286 -12.35 -6.67 -34.86
N GLY A 287 -13.38 -7.05 -34.04
CA GLY A 287 -13.82 -8.44 -33.97
C GLY A 287 -13.03 -9.39 -33.08
N GLU A 288 -12.38 -8.97 -31.99
CA GLU A 288 -11.83 -9.89 -31.01
C GLU A 288 -12.93 -10.48 -30.10
N GLY A 289 -12.95 -11.81 -29.98
CA GLY A 289 -13.88 -12.55 -29.11
C GLY A 289 -13.76 -12.15 -27.62
N PRO A 290 -14.54 -12.75 -26.72
CA PRO A 290 -14.61 -12.35 -25.32
C PRO A 290 -13.22 -12.32 -24.67
N ARG A 291 -12.97 -11.31 -23.80
CA ARG A 291 -11.69 -11.16 -23.08
C ARG A 291 -11.47 -12.26 -22.04
N PHE A 292 -12.52 -12.90 -21.58
CA PHE A 292 -12.49 -14.02 -20.65
C PHE A 292 -13.15 -15.25 -21.24
N GLU A 293 -12.46 -16.38 -21.17
CA GLU A 293 -12.96 -17.68 -21.58
C GLU A 293 -12.64 -18.71 -20.50
N PHE A 294 -13.63 -19.54 -20.11
CA PHE A 294 -13.43 -20.68 -19.25
C PHE A 294 -13.58 -21.98 -20.05
N ARG A 295 -12.59 -22.84 -19.99
CA ARG A 295 -12.55 -24.15 -20.63
C ARG A 295 -12.53 -25.25 -19.58
N PRO A 296 -13.71 -25.79 -19.23
CA PRO A 296 -13.83 -26.90 -18.28
C PRO A 296 -13.33 -28.22 -18.86
N ASN A 297 -13.18 -29.22 -17.99
CA ASN A 297 -12.83 -30.59 -18.33
C ASN A 297 -11.55 -30.73 -19.16
N THR A 298 -10.62 -29.79 -19.01
CA THR A 298 -9.36 -29.73 -19.78
C THR A 298 -8.17 -29.83 -18.83
N ARG A 299 -7.49 -30.98 -18.85
CA ARG A 299 -6.37 -31.28 -17.95
C ARG A 299 -5.03 -31.08 -18.64
N LEU A 300 -4.17 -30.26 -18.03
CA LEU A 300 -2.78 -30.11 -18.47
C LEU A 300 -2.01 -31.44 -18.32
N GLY A 301 -1.26 -31.81 -19.35
CA GLY A 301 -0.53 -33.08 -19.43
C GLY A 301 -1.34 -34.26 -20.01
N ARG A 302 -2.66 -34.09 -20.22
CA ARG A 302 -3.53 -35.08 -20.85
C ARG A 302 -4.17 -34.53 -22.14
N ASP A 303 -4.93 -33.45 -21.99
CA ASP A 303 -5.73 -32.86 -23.08
C ASP A 303 -5.01 -31.68 -23.74
N LEU A 304 -3.99 -31.16 -23.09
CA LEU A 304 -3.24 -29.95 -23.46
C LEU A 304 -1.84 -30.04 -22.86
N THR A 305 -0.84 -29.59 -23.62
CA THR A 305 0.56 -29.52 -23.16
C THR A 305 0.98 -28.10 -22.80
N LEU A 306 2.02 -27.96 -21.98
CA LEU A 306 2.60 -26.64 -21.67
C LEU A 306 3.17 -25.95 -22.91
N ALA A 307 3.72 -26.72 -23.85
CA ALA A 307 4.25 -26.18 -25.09
C ALA A 307 3.15 -25.58 -25.99
N GLU A 308 1.99 -26.22 -26.08
CA GLU A 308 0.84 -25.67 -26.80
C GLU A 308 0.33 -24.38 -26.16
N LEU A 309 0.27 -24.32 -24.84
CA LEU A 309 -0.11 -23.10 -24.12
C LEU A 309 0.86 -21.95 -24.39
N LEU A 310 2.17 -22.19 -24.33
CA LEU A 310 3.20 -21.19 -24.62
C LEU A 310 3.20 -20.73 -26.08
N HIS A 311 2.76 -21.59 -27.00
CA HIS A 311 2.61 -21.19 -28.40
C HIS A 311 1.39 -20.30 -28.64
N GLN A 312 0.31 -20.47 -27.82
CA GLN A 312 -0.97 -19.76 -27.98
C GLN A 312 -1.10 -18.54 -27.09
N SER A 313 -0.20 -18.35 -26.12
CA SER A 313 -0.30 -17.31 -25.10
C SER A 313 1.05 -16.65 -24.85
N ASP A 314 1.02 -15.36 -24.48
CA ASP A 314 2.22 -14.59 -24.14
C ASP A 314 2.79 -14.97 -22.77
N ALA A 315 1.96 -15.54 -21.88
CA ALA A 315 2.36 -16.07 -20.57
C ALA A 315 1.40 -17.16 -20.10
N VAL A 316 1.88 -18.04 -19.20
CA VAL A 316 1.11 -19.13 -18.60
C VAL A 316 1.18 -19.06 -17.09
N ILE A 317 0.03 -19.20 -16.40
CA ILE A 317 -0.05 -19.32 -14.94
C ILE A 317 -0.50 -20.75 -14.59
N LEU A 318 0.28 -21.41 -13.73
CA LEU A 318 -0.06 -22.71 -13.14
C LEU A 318 -0.63 -22.49 -11.73
N ALA A 319 -1.95 -22.64 -11.60
CA ALA A 319 -2.69 -22.56 -10.34
C ALA A 319 -3.43 -23.90 -10.06
N VAL A 320 -2.79 -25.00 -10.43
CA VAL A 320 -3.35 -26.37 -10.53
C VAL A 320 -3.70 -27.03 -9.19
N GLY A 321 -3.63 -26.31 -8.10
CA GLY A 321 -3.94 -26.86 -6.78
C GLY A 321 -2.85 -27.82 -6.26
N SER A 322 -3.24 -28.69 -5.34
CA SER A 322 -2.36 -29.74 -4.81
C SER A 322 -2.52 -30.99 -5.65
N LEU A 323 -1.49 -31.34 -6.41
CA LEU A 323 -1.45 -32.53 -7.27
C LEU A 323 -0.76 -33.71 -6.56
N ALA A 324 -1.01 -34.91 -7.04
CA ALA A 324 -0.21 -36.07 -6.69
C ALA A 324 1.22 -35.94 -7.26
N GLN A 325 2.20 -36.54 -6.60
CA GLN A 325 3.63 -36.42 -6.92
C GLN A 325 3.98 -36.71 -8.40
N THR A 326 3.28 -37.65 -9.03
CA THR A 326 3.50 -38.05 -10.42
C THR A 326 3.11 -36.95 -11.41
N ASP A 327 2.14 -36.11 -11.07
CA ASP A 327 1.54 -35.15 -11.99
C ASP A 327 2.40 -33.88 -12.15
N TYR A 328 3.09 -33.45 -11.10
CA TYR A 328 3.99 -32.28 -11.20
C TYR A 328 5.15 -32.49 -12.19
N ARG A 329 5.68 -33.71 -12.31
CA ARG A 329 6.78 -34.05 -13.23
C ARG A 329 6.35 -33.99 -14.69
N GLN A 330 5.06 -34.25 -14.97
CA GLN A 330 4.50 -34.21 -16.32
C GLN A 330 4.25 -32.78 -16.83
N LEU A 331 4.27 -31.78 -15.94
CA LEU A 331 4.04 -30.37 -16.30
C LEU A 331 5.23 -29.71 -17.00
N GLY A 332 6.39 -30.35 -17.11
CA GLY A 332 7.58 -29.80 -17.75
C GLY A 332 8.30 -28.71 -16.94
N VAL A 333 7.94 -28.54 -15.65
CA VAL A 333 8.55 -27.58 -14.73
C VAL A 333 9.29 -28.30 -13.61
N VAL A 334 10.29 -27.65 -13.00
CA VAL A 334 10.99 -28.20 -11.83
C VAL A 334 10.07 -28.19 -10.62
N ALA A 335 9.86 -29.37 -10.04
CA ALA A 335 9.01 -29.56 -8.89
C ALA A 335 9.68 -30.46 -7.83
N THR A 336 9.26 -30.27 -6.57
CA THR A 336 9.50 -31.20 -5.46
C THR A 336 8.41 -32.30 -5.50
N GLU A 337 8.38 -33.15 -4.48
CA GLU A 337 7.33 -34.16 -4.34
C GLU A 337 5.92 -33.56 -4.14
N ARG A 338 5.82 -32.29 -3.69
CA ARG A 338 4.57 -31.67 -3.28
C ARG A 338 4.31 -30.29 -3.85
N THR A 339 5.31 -29.67 -4.48
CA THR A 339 5.21 -28.26 -4.92
C THR A 339 6.06 -27.99 -6.15
N ILE A 340 5.58 -27.07 -6.98
CA ILE A 340 6.36 -26.46 -8.07
C ILE A 340 7.39 -25.49 -7.47
N ARG A 341 8.62 -25.49 -7.98
CA ARG A 341 9.63 -24.50 -7.61
C ARG A 341 9.46 -23.22 -8.40
N VAL A 342 9.42 -22.11 -7.70
CA VAL A 342 9.32 -20.78 -8.30
C VAL A 342 10.37 -19.83 -7.70
N SER A 343 10.69 -18.79 -8.43
CA SER A 343 11.46 -17.66 -7.93
C SER A 343 10.66 -16.94 -6.83
N PRO A 344 11.24 -16.70 -5.65
CA PRO A 344 10.53 -16.01 -4.56
C PRO A 344 10.19 -14.55 -4.87
N SER A 345 10.90 -13.94 -5.83
CA SER A 345 10.76 -12.52 -6.15
C SER A 345 9.69 -12.23 -7.20
N ASN A 346 9.29 -13.21 -8.04
CA ASN A 346 8.38 -12.97 -9.15
C ASN A 346 7.48 -14.15 -9.51
N PHE A 347 7.45 -15.24 -8.73
CA PHE A 347 6.67 -16.46 -8.99
C PHE A 347 6.98 -17.19 -10.31
N GLU A 348 8.00 -16.82 -11.04
CA GLU A 348 8.38 -17.48 -12.30
C GLU A 348 9.01 -18.85 -12.01
N THR A 349 8.67 -19.83 -12.84
CA THR A 349 9.26 -21.18 -12.78
C THR A 349 10.63 -21.20 -13.48
N ASN A 350 11.21 -22.39 -13.66
CA ASN A 350 12.40 -22.56 -14.49
C ASN A 350 12.13 -22.42 -16.00
N VAL A 351 10.86 -22.35 -16.42
CA VAL A 351 10.47 -22.16 -17.83
C VAL A 351 10.08 -20.69 -18.00
N PRO A 352 10.80 -19.94 -18.87
CA PRO A 352 10.49 -18.52 -19.09
C PRO A 352 9.05 -18.29 -19.53
N GLY A 353 8.39 -17.27 -18.94
CA GLY A 353 6.99 -16.94 -19.21
C GLY A 353 5.98 -17.88 -18.54
N VAL A 354 6.44 -18.83 -17.71
CA VAL A 354 5.58 -19.72 -16.92
C VAL A 354 5.69 -19.38 -15.44
N PHE A 355 4.57 -19.04 -14.85
CA PHE A 355 4.43 -18.65 -13.45
C PHE A 355 3.60 -19.67 -12.68
N ALA A 356 3.80 -19.81 -11.37
CA ALA A 356 2.97 -20.70 -10.56
C ALA A 356 2.65 -20.09 -9.19
N GLY A 357 1.47 -20.41 -8.67
CA GLY A 357 1.02 -19.89 -7.37
C GLY A 357 -0.09 -20.68 -6.69
N GLY A 358 -0.42 -20.28 -5.45
CA GLY A 358 -1.40 -20.98 -4.65
C GLY A 358 -0.87 -22.29 -4.05
N THR A 359 -1.72 -23.31 -3.92
CA THR A 359 -1.36 -24.57 -3.25
C THR A 359 -0.40 -25.44 -4.06
N CYS A 360 -0.21 -25.19 -5.34
CA CYS A 360 0.82 -25.90 -6.12
C CYS A 360 2.26 -25.46 -5.77
N ILE A 361 2.45 -24.31 -5.15
CA ILE A 361 3.76 -23.87 -4.62
C ILE A 361 3.86 -23.95 -3.10
N ARG A 362 2.74 -24.21 -2.41
CA ARG A 362 2.65 -24.34 -0.95
C ARG A 362 1.67 -25.46 -0.58
N ALA A 363 2.12 -26.42 0.19
CA ALA A 363 1.32 -27.62 0.49
C ALA A 363 0.06 -27.37 1.36
N SER A 364 -0.13 -26.17 1.91
CA SER A 364 -1.27 -25.82 2.77
C SER A 364 -2.21 -24.83 2.09
N TYR A 365 -3.50 -25.09 2.18
CA TYR A 365 -4.55 -24.19 1.71
C TYR A 365 -4.88 -23.12 2.74
N ASP A 366 -4.80 -21.87 2.31
CA ASP A 366 -5.30 -20.70 3.00
C ASP A 366 -6.05 -19.87 1.95
N PRO A 367 -7.37 -19.67 2.07
CA PRO A 367 -8.16 -19.02 1.03
C PRO A 367 -7.76 -17.56 0.81
N ALA A 368 -7.51 -16.79 1.86
CA ALA A 368 -7.11 -15.39 1.74
C ALA A 368 -5.72 -15.25 1.08
N ARG A 369 -4.80 -16.13 1.42
CA ARG A 369 -3.48 -16.18 0.79
C ARG A 369 -3.56 -16.60 -0.67
N SER A 370 -4.42 -17.55 -0.99
CA SER A 370 -4.61 -18.00 -2.39
C SER A 370 -5.15 -16.88 -3.26
N VAL A 371 -6.04 -16.04 -2.74
CA VAL A 371 -6.53 -14.83 -3.43
C VAL A 371 -5.41 -13.80 -3.58
N GLY A 372 -4.66 -13.53 -2.52
CA GLY A 372 -3.50 -12.63 -2.57
C GLY A 372 -2.42 -13.08 -3.55
N ASP A 373 -2.12 -14.37 -3.61
CA ASP A 373 -1.19 -14.95 -4.59
C ASP A 373 -1.65 -14.69 -6.03
N GLY A 374 -2.95 -14.84 -6.30
CA GLY A 374 -3.50 -14.57 -7.64
C GLY A 374 -3.30 -13.12 -8.08
N ARG A 375 -3.47 -12.15 -7.16
CA ARG A 375 -3.17 -10.74 -7.43
C ARG A 375 -1.69 -10.52 -7.74
N LEU A 376 -0.81 -11.03 -6.89
CA LEU A 376 0.64 -10.89 -7.08
C LEU A 376 1.12 -11.57 -8.37
N LEU A 377 0.56 -12.72 -8.73
CA LEU A 377 0.82 -13.39 -10.01
C LEU A 377 0.44 -12.51 -11.19
N ALA A 378 -0.74 -11.89 -11.14
CA ALA A 378 -1.17 -10.99 -12.20
C ALA A 378 -0.23 -9.80 -12.37
N GLU A 379 0.25 -9.20 -11.27
CA GLU A 379 1.25 -8.12 -11.29
C GLU A 379 2.58 -8.59 -11.90
N CYS A 380 3.08 -9.76 -11.51
CA CYS A 380 4.33 -10.32 -12.05
C CYS A 380 4.20 -10.63 -13.54
N VAL A 381 3.09 -11.24 -13.96
CA VAL A 381 2.83 -11.54 -15.38
C VAL A 381 2.71 -10.26 -16.19
N ALA A 382 1.96 -9.27 -15.72
CA ALA A 382 1.85 -7.98 -16.38
C ALA A 382 3.22 -7.31 -16.55
N GLY A 383 4.05 -7.32 -15.52
CA GLY A 383 5.42 -6.83 -15.57
C GLY A 383 6.29 -7.59 -16.61
N HIS A 384 6.15 -8.91 -16.67
CA HIS A 384 6.82 -9.73 -17.68
C HIS A 384 6.40 -9.34 -19.11
N LEU A 385 5.10 -9.16 -19.34
CA LEU A 385 4.54 -8.83 -20.65
C LEU A 385 5.01 -7.47 -21.20
N ILE A 386 5.27 -6.51 -20.31
CA ILE A 386 5.81 -5.19 -20.68
C ILE A 386 7.35 -5.12 -20.56
N ARG A 387 8.03 -6.23 -20.29
CA ARG A 387 9.48 -6.32 -20.06
C ARG A 387 9.99 -5.44 -18.92
N HIS A 388 9.16 -5.20 -17.93
CA HIS A 388 9.51 -4.48 -16.71
C HIS A 388 9.19 -5.37 -15.49
N PRO A 389 10.11 -6.27 -15.09
CA PRO A 389 9.85 -7.27 -14.08
C PRO A 389 9.45 -6.64 -12.75
N VAL A 390 8.32 -7.05 -12.21
CA VAL A 390 7.85 -6.67 -10.88
C VAL A 390 8.45 -7.62 -9.85
N GLN A 391 9.00 -7.08 -8.79
CA GLN A 391 9.44 -7.85 -7.63
C GLN A 391 8.36 -7.86 -6.57
N VAL A 392 7.95 -9.04 -6.15
CA VAL A 392 6.98 -9.24 -5.06
C VAL A 392 7.68 -9.71 -3.80
N GLY A 393 6.97 -9.64 -2.67
CA GLY A 393 7.53 -10.06 -1.37
C GLY A 393 8.46 -9.03 -0.74
N ILE A 394 8.60 -7.84 -1.31
CA ILE A 394 9.26 -6.71 -0.66
C ILE A 394 8.42 -6.35 0.57
N LYS A 395 9.06 -6.44 1.73
CA LYS A 395 8.38 -6.09 2.97
C LYS A 395 8.22 -4.58 3.05
N GLU A 396 6.98 -4.11 3.00
CA GLU A 396 6.69 -2.69 3.18
C GLU A 396 7.24 -2.17 4.50
N PHE A 397 7.82 -0.98 4.45
CA PHE A 397 8.32 -0.33 5.66
C PHE A 397 7.18 0.04 6.59
N THR A 398 7.30 -0.31 7.86
CA THR A 398 6.38 0.11 8.91
C THR A 398 7.08 0.23 10.24
N SER A 399 6.80 1.31 10.97
CA SER A 399 7.01 1.37 12.41
C SER A 399 5.84 0.68 13.13
N THR A 400 5.95 0.51 14.42
CA THR A 400 4.90 -0.13 15.23
C THR A 400 4.73 0.58 16.55
N ILE A 401 3.48 0.81 16.94
CA ILE A 401 3.14 1.22 18.31
C ILE A 401 3.55 0.07 19.26
N PRO A 402 4.29 0.34 20.34
CA PRO A 402 4.64 -0.67 21.33
C PRO A 402 3.41 -1.13 22.12
N LYS A 403 3.60 -2.03 23.10
CA LYS A 403 2.52 -2.42 24.02
C LYS A 403 2.03 -1.19 24.79
N LEU A 404 0.73 -0.91 24.70
CA LEU A 404 0.08 0.20 25.37
C LEU A 404 -0.31 -0.14 26.81
N THR A 405 -0.31 0.86 27.68
CA THR A 405 -0.92 0.82 29.01
C THR A 405 -2.43 1.00 28.90
N THR A 406 -3.18 0.75 29.98
CA THR A 406 -4.64 0.95 30.00
C THR A 406 -5.01 2.40 29.69
N ALA A 407 -4.28 3.38 30.24
CA ALA A 407 -4.53 4.80 29.97
C ALA A 407 -4.28 5.18 28.50
N GLU A 408 -3.23 4.65 27.89
CA GLU A 408 -2.93 4.85 26.46
C GLU A 408 -3.99 4.18 25.56
N TYR A 409 -4.53 3.02 25.96
CA TYR A 409 -5.66 2.42 25.26
C TYR A 409 -6.90 3.30 25.29
N GLN A 410 -7.20 3.97 26.40
CA GLN A 410 -8.31 4.93 26.48
C GLN A 410 -8.13 6.08 25.49
N GLN A 411 -6.90 6.57 25.30
CA GLN A 411 -6.60 7.58 24.28
C GLN A 411 -6.83 7.04 22.85
N LEU A 412 -6.42 5.81 22.60
CA LEU A 412 -6.59 5.16 21.29
C LEU A 412 -8.07 4.89 20.98
N LEU A 413 -8.87 4.50 21.97
CA LEU A 413 -10.28 4.14 21.83
C LEU A 413 -11.23 5.33 21.85
N HIS A 414 -10.73 6.54 22.06
CA HIS A 414 -11.57 7.74 22.07
C HIS A 414 -12.34 7.91 20.77
N GLY A 415 -13.65 8.06 20.86
CA GLY A 415 -14.56 8.16 19.70
C GLY A 415 -14.99 6.81 19.10
N ALA A 416 -14.37 5.69 19.47
CA ALA A 416 -14.82 4.38 19.06
C ALA A 416 -15.97 3.88 19.96
N ASN A 417 -16.95 3.19 19.38
CA ASN A 417 -18.06 2.59 20.13
C ASN A 417 -17.53 1.62 21.20
N SER A 418 -18.18 1.61 22.38
CA SER A 418 -17.88 0.67 23.46
C SER A 418 -18.07 -0.79 23.03
N ALA A 419 -17.64 -1.72 23.89
CA ALA A 419 -17.90 -3.12 23.67
C ALA A 419 -19.43 -3.36 23.61
N LEU A 420 -19.89 -3.79 22.45
CA LEU A 420 -21.23 -4.30 22.29
C LEU A 420 -21.24 -5.77 22.77
N THR A 421 -22.29 -6.19 23.42
CA THR A 421 -22.50 -7.61 23.69
C THR A 421 -22.58 -8.36 22.36
N VAL A 422 -22.23 -9.65 22.34
CA VAL A 422 -22.29 -10.48 21.11
C VAL A 422 -23.68 -10.44 20.49
N THR A 423 -24.72 -10.25 21.28
CA THR A 423 -26.13 -10.14 20.84
C THR A 423 -26.42 -8.78 20.13
N GLU A 424 -25.72 -7.71 20.51
CA GLU A 424 -25.86 -6.39 19.90
C GLU A 424 -24.98 -6.26 18.63
N LEU A 425 -23.98 -7.12 18.47
CA LEU A 425 -23.12 -7.21 17.28
C LEU A 425 -23.80 -7.91 16.09
N ILE A 426 -24.95 -8.56 16.28
CA ILE A 426 -25.75 -9.17 15.20
C ILE A 426 -26.50 -8.09 14.38
N GLY A 427 -26.18 -6.80 14.58
CA GLY A 427 -26.88 -5.70 13.93
C GLY A 427 -26.45 -5.44 12.51
N THR A 428 -25.33 -4.75 12.32
CA THR A 428 -24.91 -4.30 10.98
C THR A 428 -23.41 -4.13 10.90
N ALA A 429 -22.88 -4.21 9.65
CA ALA A 429 -21.47 -3.88 9.36
C ALA A 429 -21.09 -2.49 9.88
N GLU A 430 -21.99 -1.51 9.81
CA GLU A 430 -21.78 -0.14 10.29
C GLU A 430 -21.55 -0.11 11.80
N THR A 431 -22.35 -0.84 12.57
CA THR A 431 -22.19 -0.95 14.03
C THR A 431 -20.84 -1.59 14.39
N ALA A 432 -20.46 -2.65 13.68
CA ALA A 432 -19.17 -3.30 13.86
C ALA A 432 -18.01 -2.38 13.45
N ALA A 433 -18.17 -1.61 12.38
CA ALA A 433 -17.19 -0.64 11.89
C ALA A 433 -16.95 0.50 12.89
N GLY A 434 -17.99 1.02 13.54
CA GLY A 434 -17.88 2.05 14.58
C GLY A 434 -17.05 1.65 15.80
N ARG A 435 -16.70 0.37 15.94
CA ARG A 435 -15.77 -0.10 16.98
C ARG A 435 -14.30 0.10 16.63
N CYS A 436 -13.96 0.45 15.38
CA CYS A 436 -12.57 0.62 14.98
C CYS A 436 -11.93 1.81 15.70
N CYS A 437 -10.76 1.60 16.27
CA CYS A 437 -9.98 2.65 16.91
C CYS A 437 -9.04 3.40 15.95
N HIS A 438 -9.08 3.08 14.67
CA HIS A 438 -8.25 3.70 13.63
C HIS A 438 -6.79 3.84 14.05
N CYS A 439 -6.16 2.71 14.44
CA CYS A 439 -4.79 2.67 14.93
C CYS A 439 -3.72 2.84 13.84
N ASP A 440 -4.12 2.86 12.57
CA ASP A 440 -3.28 3.18 11.42
C ASP A 440 -2.83 4.64 11.43
N CYS A 441 -1.76 4.94 10.72
CA CYS A 441 -1.32 6.31 10.55
C CYS A 441 -2.22 7.05 9.56
N ARG A 442 -2.74 8.24 9.93
CA ARG A 442 -3.58 9.07 9.06
C ARG A 442 -2.85 9.56 7.81
N ALA A 443 -1.51 9.63 7.85
CA ALA A 443 -0.67 9.95 6.70
C ALA A 443 -0.03 8.68 6.10
N ALA A 444 -0.68 7.52 6.15
CA ALA A 444 -0.10 6.25 5.71
C ALA A 444 0.37 6.29 4.25
N ASN A 445 -0.32 7.02 3.38
CA ASN A 445 -0.07 7.06 1.95
C ASN A 445 0.87 8.21 1.52
N ASP A 446 1.01 9.27 2.32
CA ASP A 446 1.74 10.50 1.98
C ASP A 446 2.82 10.90 2.99
N CYS A 447 3.10 10.06 3.99
CA CYS A 447 4.13 10.29 4.99
C CYS A 447 5.53 10.31 4.35
N LYS A 448 6.13 11.51 4.22
CA LYS A 448 7.47 11.67 3.64
C LYS A 448 8.53 10.90 4.42
N LEU A 449 8.42 10.83 5.76
CA LEU A 449 9.36 10.07 6.58
C LEU A 449 9.33 8.57 6.23
N ARG A 450 8.14 7.98 6.05
CA ARG A 450 7.99 6.57 5.66
C ARG A 450 8.57 6.31 4.27
N LEU A 451 8.19 7.12 3.27
CA LEU A 451 8.64 6.95 1.89
C LEU A 451 10.18 7.04 1.77
N VAL A 452 10.78 8.03 2.44
CA VAL A 452 12.24 8.16 2.46
C VAL A 452 12.88 6.99 3.19
N ALA A 453 12.32 6.53 4.32
CA ALA A 453 12.83 5.39 5.07
C ALA A 453 12.84 4.08 4.26
N GLU A 454 11.79 3.85 3.49
CA GLU A 454 11.68 2.70 2.60
C GLU A 454 12.79 2.68 1.55
N ASN A 455 13.02 3.83 0.88
CA ASN A 455 14.06 3.98 -0.15
C ASN A 455 15.49 3.73 0.39
N TYR A 456 15.73 4.03 1.66
CA TYR A 456 17.06 3.84 2.29
C TYR A 456 17.19 2.53 3.08
N GLY A 457 16.18 1.66 3.07
CA GLY A 457 16.20 0.38 3.78
C GLY A 457 16.39 0.53 5.29
N VAL A 458 15.70 1.50 5.89
CA VAL A 458 15.77 1.86 7.31
C VAL A 458 15.25 0.72 8.19
N ASN A 459 15.95 0.43 9.28
CA ASN A 459 15.44 -0.43 10.34
C ASN A 459 14.84 0.43 11.47
N PRO A 460 13.52 0.47 11.65
CA PRO A 460 12.89 1.31 12.68
C PRO A 460 13.21 0.89 14.12
N LYS A 461 13.92 -0.23 14.29
CA LYS A 461 14.37 -0.75 15.59
C LYS A 461 15.90 -0.72 15.77
N ALA A 462 16.63 -0.02 14.90
CA ALA A 462 18.08 0.06 14.97
C ALA A 462 18.55 0.72 16.28
N PHE A 463 17.84 1.73 16.74
CA PHE A 463 18.12 2.43 17.99
C PHE A 463 16.93 2.26 18.93
N THR A 464 17.03 1.37 19.90
CA THR A 464 16.01 1.17 20.94
C THR A 464 16.50 1.78 22.25
N GLY A 465 15.81 2.79 22.73
CA GLY A 465 16.04 3.39 24.05
C GLY A 465 15.33 2.64 25.19
N THR A 466 15.76 2.88 26.42
CA THR A 466 15.10 2.39 27.65
C THR A 466 13.81 3.15 27.97
N HIS A 467 13.68 4.38 27.47
CA HIS A 467 12.53 5.23 27.61
C HIS A 467 11.79 5.32 26.27
N ARG A 468 10.47 5.19 26.29
CA ARG A 468 9.61 5.49 25.15
C ARG A 468 8.72 6.68 25.48
N ARG A 469 8.37 7.45 24.46
CA ARG A 469 7.33 8.47 24.61
C ARG A 469 5.99 7.83 25.00
N VAL A 470 5.18 8.58 25.74
CA VAL A 470 3.79 8.18 26.02
C VAL A 470 2.97 8.29 24.76
N PHE A 471 2.12 7.31 24.50
CA PHE A 471 1.16 7.39 23.39
C PHE A 471 0.06 8.38 23.78
N GLU A 472 -0.05 9.45 23.03
CA GLU A 472 -0.99 10.54 23.27
C GLU A 472 -1.59 11.00 21.96
N VAL A 473 -2.88 11.32 21.97
CA VAL A 473 -3.61 11.92 20.84
C VAL A 473 -4.33 13.17 21.35
N ILE A 474 -3.85 14.33 20.96
CA ILE A 474 -4.42 15.61 21.33
C ILE A 474 -5.47 15.98 20.28
N ARG A 475 -6.74 15.90 20.64
CA ARG A 475 -7.90 16.29 19.83
C ARG A 475 -8.42 17.61 20.31
N GLN A 476 -8.80 18.48 19.38
CA GLN A 476 -9.30 19.81 19.74
C GLN A 476 -10.37 20.29 18.76
N PRO A 477 -11.23 21.23 19.16
CA PRO A 477 -12.17 21.90 18.27
C PRO A 477 -11.44 22.45 17.04
N GLY A 478 -12.00 22.24 15.84
CA GLY A 478 -11.38 22.67 14.58
C GLY A 478 -10.86 21.54 13.71
N GLY A 479 -11.00 20.28 14.15
CA GLY A 479 -10.74 19.09 13.32
C GLY A 479 -9.27 18.77 13.07
N VAL A 480 -8.32 19.48 13.68
CA VAL A 480 -6.90 19.13 13.63
C VAL A 480 -6.50 18.37 14.88
N ILE A 481 -5.87 17.24 14.70
CA ILE A 481 -5.30 16.44 15.78
C ILE A 481 -3.78 16.50 15.77
N PHE A 482 -3.19 16.33 16.95
CA PHE A 482 -1.75 16.23 17.13
C PHE A 482 -1.38 14.98 17.90
N GLU A 483 -0.51 14.17 17.31
CA GLU A 483 0.08 12.96 17.90
C GLU A 483 1.56 13.21 18.19
N PRO A 484 1.93 13.65 19.39
CA PRO A 484 3.31 14.00 19.74
C PRO A 484 4.32 12.89 19.46
N GLY A 485 3.92 11.64 19.65
CA GLY A 485 4.75 10.46 19.39
C GLY A 485 5.15 10.26 17.93
N LYS A 486 4.49 10.92 16.98
CA LYS A 486 4.84 10.90 15.54
C LYS A 486 5.67 12.12 15.11
N CYS A 487 5.84 13.11 16.00
CA CYS A 487 6.53 14.35 15.68
C CYS A 487 8.06 14.15 15.66
N ILE A 488 8.69 14.52 14.53
CA ILE A 488 10.16 14.50 14.37
C ILE A 488 10.81 15.86 14.67
N SER A 489 10.09 16.77 15.29
CA SER A 489 10.54 18.11 15.69
C SER A 489 11.18 18.92 14.52
N CYS A 490 10.63 18.75 13.30
CA CYS A 490 11.14 19.39 12.09
C CYS A 490 10.97 20.92 12.07
N GLY A 491 10.00 21.46 12.82
CA GLY A 491 9.76 22.89 12.96
C GLY A 491 9.05 23.57 11.78
N ILE A 492 8.57 22.83 10.78
CA ILE A 492 7.84 23.41 9.62
C ILE A 492 6.56 24.11 10.10
N CYS A 493 5.76 23.46 10.95
CA CYS A 493 4.53 24.06 11.49
C CYS A 493 4.79 25.31 12.33
N VAL A 494 5.91 25.37 13.07
CA VAL A 494 6.34 26.57 13.79
C VAL A 494 6.64 27.71 12.84
N ALA A 495 7.37 27.42 11.75
CA ALA A 495 7.72 28.42 10.75
C ALA A 495 6.47 28.95 9.99
N ILE A 496 5.55 28.06 9.61
CA ILE A 496 4.26 28.42 8.99
C ILE A 496 3.46 29.34 9.91
N ALA A 497 3.28 28.94 11.18
CA ALA A 497 2.54 29.74 12.16
C ALA A 497 3.18 31.13 12.41
N THR A 498 4.53 31.18 12.43
CA THR A 498 5.27 32.44 12.57
C THR A 498 5.08 33.35 11.35
N GLN A 499 5.18 32.80 10.15
CA GLN A 499 5.03 33.56 8.89
C GLN A 499 3.60 34.09 8.74
N ALA A 500 2.60 33.32 9.16
CA ALA A 500 1.19 33.71 9.14
C ALA A 500 0.80 34.67 10.30
N GLN A 501 1.73 34.98 11.17
CA GLN A 501 1.48 35.83 12.36
C GLN A 501 0.29 35.30 13.17
N GLU A 502 0.33 34.00 13.53
CA GLU A 502 -0.63 33.43 14.46
C GLU A 502 -0.50 34.12 15.84
N PRO A 503 -1.59 34.44 16.54
CA PRO A 503 -1.55 35.19 17.79
C PRO A 503 -0.68 34.52 18.87
N LEU A 504 -0.78 33.21 19.04
CA LEU A 504 0.06 32.42 19.93
C LEU A 504 1.09 31.59 19.15
N GLY A 505 0.68 31.03 18.02
CA GLY A 505 1.52 30.16 17.21
C GLY A 505 1.93 28.86 17.92
N LEU A 506 3.01 28.28 17.43
CA LEU A 506 3.59 27.04 17.97
C LEU A 506 5.04 27.29 18.40
N THR A 507 5.49 26.56 19.42
CA THR A 507 6.88 26.63 19.88
C THR A 507 7.36 25.25 20.38
N PHE A 508 8.68 25.14 20.58
CA PHE A 508 9.28 23.98 21.25
C PHE A 508 9.61 24.32 22.69
N ILE A 509 9.35 23.37 23.58
CA ILE A 509 9.79 23.42 24.99
C ILE A 509 10.58 22.16 25.33
N GLY A 510 11.33 22.19 26.42
CA GLY A 510 12.17 21.07 26.86
C GLY A 510 13.57 21.09 26.22
N ARG A 511 14.36 20.05 26.50
CA ARG A 511 15.73 19.88 26.01
C ARG A 511 16.00 18.40 25.71
N GLY A 512 16.90 18.11 24.76
CA GLY A 512 17.29 16.75 24.40
C GLY A 512 16.08 15.92 23.96
N PHE A 513 15.89 14.75 24.54
CA PHE A 513 14.76 13.86 24.22
C PHE A 513 13.41 14.35 24.74
N ASP A 514 13.38 15.32 25.67
CA ASP A 514 12.13 15.91 26.20
C ASP A 514 11.62 17.09 25.37
N VAL A 515 12.24 17.36 24.22
CA VAL A 515 11.76 18.40 23.31
C VAL A 515 10.39 18.02 22.77
N LYS A 516 9.42 18.91 22.98
CA LYS A 516 8.05 18.73 22.48
C LYS A 516 7.49 20.03 21.90
N LEU A 517 6.67 19.87 20.87
CA LEU A 517 5.89 20.94 20.28
C LEU A 517 4.73 21.30 21.23
N THR A 518 4.49 22.59 21.43
CA THR A 518 3.40 23.10 22.26
C THR A 518 2.92 24.47 21.79
N VAL A 519 1.83 24.94 22.37
CA VAL A 519 1.36 26.32 22.22
C VAL A 519 1.83 27.12 23.42
N PRO A 520 2.33 28.38 23.26
CA PRO A 520 2.71 29.23 24.37
C PRO A 520 1.59 29.46 25.36
N LEU A 521 1.94 29.82 26.61
CA LEU A 521 1.00 30.19 27.68
C LEU A 521 -0.04 29.10 28.03
N ALA A 522 0.33 27.82 27.84
CA ALA A 522 -0.56 26.67 28.00
C ALA A 522 -1.86 26.73 27.16
N GLY A 523 -1.79 27.42 26.03
CA GLY A 523 -2.87 27.47 25.03
C GLY A 523 -3.15 26.13 24.41
N THR A 524 -4.34 25.99 23.84
CA THR A 524 -4.75 24.80 23.08
C THR A 524 -4.16 24.82 21.67
N LEU A 525 -4.15 23.69 20.99
CA LEU A 525 -3.70 23.63 19.60
C LEU A 525 -4.55 24.54 18.69
N ALA A 526 -5.86 24.64 18.96
CA ALA A 526 -6.75 25.55 18.26
C ALA A 526 -6.38 27.03 18.47
N ASP A 527 -5.91 27.42 19.67
CA ASP A 527 -5.43 28.77 19.94
C ASP A 527 -4.11 29.07 19.20
N GLY A 528 -3.28 28.05 19.01
CA GLY A 528 -2.00 28.18 18.32
C GLY A 528 -2.08 28.12 16.79
N LEU A 529 -3.17 27.61 16.23
CA LEU A 529 -3.37 27.36 14.79
C LEU A 529 -4.72 27.86 14.29
N GLN A 530 -5.09 29.09 14.59
CA GLN A 530 -6.37 29.68 14.21
C GLN A 530 -6.53 29.90 12.71
N LYS A 531 -5.43 30.22 12.01
CA LYS A 531 -5.43 30.56 10.60
C LYS A 531 -4.87 29.45 9.71
N VAL A 532 -3.82 28.75 10.18
CA VAL A 532 -2.98 27.90 9.33
C VAL A 532 -2.97 26.40 9.71
N GLY A 533 -3.95 25.96 10.48
CA GLY A 533 -4.02 24.55 10.89
C GLY A 533 -4.00 23.57 9.72
N ALA A 534 -4.80 23.83 8.67
CA ALA A 534 -4.84 23.02 7.47
C ALA A 534 -3.52 23.04 6.68
N GLU A 535 -2.81 24.16 6.66
CA GLU A 535 -1.53 24.28 6.01
C GLU A 535 -0.45 23.50 6.76
N CYS A 536 -0.46 23.58 8.09
CA CYS A 536 0.44 22.79 8.93
C CYS A 536 0.23 21.28 8.75
N VAL A 537 -1.02 20.82 8.61
CA VAL A 537 -1.34 19.42 8.29
C VAL A 537 -0.75 19.01 6.94
N ARG A 538 -1.00 19.78 5.89
CA ARG A 538 -0.51 19.47 4.53
C ARG A 538 1.02 19.41 4.41
N HIS A 539 1.73 20.19 5.21
CA HIS A 539 3.18 20.26 5.18
C HIS A 539 3.88 19.45 6.28
N CYS A 540 3.13 18.80 7.17
CA CYS A 540 3.71 17.89 8.14
C CYS A 540 4.36 16.70 7.43
N PRO A 541 5.68 16.45 7.60
CA PRO A 541 6.36 15.34 6.91
C PRO A 541 6.03 13.96 7.49
N THR A 542 5.21 13.93 8.54
CA THR A 542 4.73 12.72 9.21
C THR A 542 3.23 12.87 9.47
N GLY A 543 2.59 11.85 10.04
CA GLY A 543 1.20 11.95 10.49
C GLY A 543 1.03 12.58 11.89
N ALA A 544 1.99 13.40 12.35
CA ALA A 544 1.91 14.01 13.66
C ALA A 544 0.80 15.08 13.75
N LEU A 545 0.65 15.92 12.74
CA LEU A 545 -0.50 16.79 12.53
C LEU A 545 -1.36 16.18 11.42
N ALA A 546 -2.64 15.98 11.66
CA ALA A 546 -3.58 15.41 10.71
C ALA A 546 -4.98 15.97 10.94
N PHE A 547 -5.88 15.79 9.97
CA PHE A 547 -7.31 16.01 10.20
C PHE A 547 -7.91 14.84 10.96
N GLU A 548 -8.89 15.13 11.79
CA GLU A 548 -9.74 14.11 12.40
C GLU A 548 -10.59 13.50 11.28
N SER A 549 -10.48 12.19 11.10
CA SER A 549 -11.19 11.42 10.05
C SER A 549 -12.60 11.07 10.49
#